data_e4ab9763e16d29e6ba67b6909063174f
#
_entry.id   e4ab9763e16d29e6ba67b6909063174f
#
_cell.length_a   1.000
_cell.length_b   1.000
_cell.length_c   1.000
_cell.angle_alpha   90.00
_cell.angle_beta   90.00
_cell.angle_gamma   90.00
#
_symmetry.space_group_name_H-M   'P 1'
#
loop_
_entity.id
_entity.type
_entity.pdbx_description
1 polymer ?
#
loop_
_entity_poly.entity_id
_entity_poly.type
_entity_poly.pdbx_seq_one_letter_code
_entity_poly.pdbx_strand_id
1 'polypeptide(L)'
;MDESKENRKIETKELVRQYLKRKYPDAQFSDIDLDFLVRYSVKKEPSANTILKSIGNDIQTEQAYYNAHPAVKAAKDDLQYIYGRFSQKQKDYKNVFNGSFEAFLAWWCEKTPENGIRHCCYCGVDENTLKDAFKNGLVISKKPSFSGELQIERKDPDGDYCDNNCEFACVICNNAKSDMISAEDFTKFFVPGIKEYWEHIKEKL
;
A
#
# COMPACT_ATOMS: atom_id res chain seq x y z
N MET A 1 31.59 9.38 2.57
CA MET A 1 30.18 8.90 2.57
C MET A 1 29.40 9.80 1.64
N ASP A 2 28.55 9.26 0.78
CA ASP A 2 27.84 10.04 -0.22
C ASP A 2 26.64 10.73 0.46
N GLU A 3 26.72 12.04 0.64
CA GLU A 3 25.75 12.88 1.35
C GLU A 3 24.32 12.74 0.74
N SER A 4 24.24 12.47 -0.56
CA SER A 4 22.98 12.24 -1.26
C SER A 4 22.27 10.94 -0.82
N LYS A 5 23.04 9.90 -0.49
CA LYS A 5 22.50 8.62 0.00
C LYS A 5 22.02 8.69 1.44
N GLU A 6 22.71 9.45 2.28
CA GLU A 6 22.33 9.63 3.67
C GLU A 6 21.04 10.45 3.78
N ASN A 7 20.93 11.54 3.02
CA ASN A 7 19.71 12.34 2.96
C ASN A 7 18.52 11.54 2.46
N ARG A 8 18.67 10.72 1.42
CA ARG A 8 17.62 9.84 0.90
C ARG A 8 17.17 8.79 1.92
N LYS A 9 18.09 8.25 2.71
CA LYS A 9 17.76 7.31 3.78
C LYS A 9 16.94 7.96 4.89
N ILE A 10 17.30 9.20 5.26
CA ILE A 10 16.55 9.99 6.25
C ILE A 10 15.13 10.26 5.75
N GLU A 11 14.98 10.69 4.50
CA GLU A 11 13.67 10.94 3.87
C GLU A 11 12.81 9.67 3.82
N THR A 12 13.38 8.53 3.43
CA THR A 12 12.65 7.26 3.40
C THR A 12 12.24 6.81 4.81
N LYS A 13 13.10 7.00 5.81
CA LYS A 13 12.80 6.67 7.21
C LYS A 13 11.63 7.50 7.73
N GLU A 14 11.57 8.77 7.35
CA GLU A 14 10.47 9.66 7.72
C GLU A 14 9.14 9.28 7.03
N LEU A 15 9.17 8.93 5.75
CA LEU A 15 8.00 8.41 5.04
C LEU A 15 7.44 7.13 5.67
N VAL A 16 8.33 6.18 6.02
CA VAL A 16 7.94 4.95 6.73
C VAL A 16 7.32 5.29 8.08
N ARG A 17 7.91 6.22 8.86
CA ARG A 17 7.37 6.66 10.15
C ARG A 17 5.96 7.26 10.00
N GLN A 18 5.74 8.11 9.00
CA GLN A 18 4.44 8.72 8.73
C GLN A 18 3.40 7.66 8.34
N TYR A 19 3.76 6.71 7.48
CA TYR A 19 2.90 5.58 7.13
C TYR A 19 2.50 4.77 8.36
N LEU A 20 3.47 4.39 9.19
CA LEU A 20 3.23 3.57 10.37
C LEU A 20 2.35 4.29 11.41
N LYS A 21 2.54 5.59 11.58
CA LYS A 21 1.70 6.40 12.48
C LYS A 21 0.23 6.39 12.06
N ARG A 22 -0.05 6.39 10.76
CA ARG A 22 -1.43 6.31 10.23
C ARG A 22 -2.00 4.90 10.31
N LYS A 23 -1.20 3.90 9.98
CA LYS A 23 -1.65 2.51 9.87
C LYS A 23 -1.72 1.79 11.23
N TYR A 24 -0.86 2.17 12.16
CA TYR A 24 -0.70 1.55 13.49
C TYR A 24 -0.64 2.63 14.58
N PRO A 25 -1.74 3.42 14.80
CA PRO A 25 -1.72 4.58 15.69
C PRO A 25 -1.37 4.24 17.15
N ASP A 26 -1.70 3.03 17.60
CA ASP A 26 -1.45 2.56 18.96
C ASP A 26 -0.07 1.91 19.15
N ALA A 27 0.68 1.69 18.06
CA ALA A 27 2.00 1.07 18.12
C ALA A 27 3.11 2.13 18.18
N GLN A 28 4.12 1.86 19.01
CA GLN A 28 5.34 2.65 19.06
C GLN A 28 6.46 1.93 18.33
N PHE A 29 7.13 2.62 17.42
CA PHE A 29 8.26 2.12 16.66
C PHE A 29 9.53 2.89 17.04
N SER A 30 10.52 2.19 17.56
CA SER A 30 11.84 2.75 17.86
C SER A 30 12.62 3.06 16.59
N ASP A 31 13.71 3.81 16.71
CA ASP A 31 14.60 4.06 15.57
C ASP A 31 15.22 2.79 15.00
N ILE A 32 15.43 1.78 15.87
CA ILE A 32 15.91 0.46 15.45
C ILE A 32 14.85 -0.28 14.63
N ASP A 33 13.57 -0.23 15.05
CA ASP A 33 12.46 -0.80 14.28
C ASP A 33 12.41 -0.18 12.89
N LEU A 34 12.55 1.15 12.80
CA LEU A 34 12.57 1.85 11.53
C LEU A 34 13.78 1.46 10.66
N ASP A 35 14.96 1.22 11.25
CA ASP A 35 16.13 0.74 10.51
C ASP A 35 15.89 -0.65 9.90
N PHE A 36 15.19 -1.54 10.61
CA PHE A 36 14.74 -2.82 10.05
C PHE A 36 13.75 -2.62 8.90
N LEU A 37 12.76 -1.74 9.07
CA LEU A 37 11.66 -1.56 8.14
C LEU A 37 12.10 -0.86 6.84
N VAL A 38 12.97 0.13 6.92
CA VAL A 38 13.52 0.84 5.74
C VAL A 38 14.31 -0.08 4.82
N ARG A 39 14.89 -1.17 5.31
CA ARG A 39 15.59 -2.18 4.49
C ARG A 39 14.71 -2.80 3.41
N TYR A 40 13.40 -2.89 3.66
CA TYR A 40 12.45 -3.43 2.69
C TYR A 40 12.03 -2.43 1.64
N SER A 41 12.22 -1.14 1.91
CA SER A 41 11.89 -0.05 1.00
C SER A 41 13.09 0.43 0.16
N VAL A 42 14.32 0.20 0.64
CA VAL A 42 15.55 0.59 -0.07
C VAL A 42 16.42 -0.64 -0.29
N LYS A 43 16.64 -0.99 -1.53
CA LYS A 43 17.32 -2.23 -1.97
C LYS A 43 18.77 -2.41 -1.49
N LYS A 44 19.32 -1.58 -0.60
CA LYS A 44 20.70 -1.69 -0.10
C LYS A 44 20.81 -1.02 1.27
N GLU A 45 20.91 -1.86 2.34
CA GLU A 45 21.54 -1.51 3.61
C GLU A 45 20.62 -1.17 4.81
N PRO A 46 21.14 -1.29 5.99
CA PRO A 46 22.21 -2.19 6.42
C PRO A 46 21.74 -3.65 6.45
N SER A 47 22.66 -4.62 6.42
CA SER A 47 22.25 -6.02 6.56
C SER A 47 21.57 -6.25 7.91
N ALA A 48 20.63 -7.22 8.01
CA ALA A 48 20.01 -7.56 9.29
C ALA A 48 21.05 -7.78 10.38
N ASN A 49 22.16 -8.44 10.04
CA ASN A 49 23.27 -8.69 10.97
C ASN A 49 23.93 -7.40 11.48
N THR A 50 23.99 -6.33 10.69
CA THR A 50 24.55 -5.04 11.12
C THR A 50 23.65 -4.37 12.15
N ILE A 51 22.32 -4.39 11.92
CA ILE A 51 21.36 -3.84 12.88
C ILE A 51 21.31 -4.70 14.14
N LEU A 52 21.30 -6.03 14.02
CA LEU A 52 21.29 -6.95 15.16
C LEU A 52 22.50 -6.77 16.06
N LYS A 53 23.68 -6.51 15.49
CA LYS A 53 24.90 -6.20 16.27
C LYS A 53 24.79 -4.92 17.10
N SER A 54 23.96 -3.96 16.69
CA SER A 54 23.73 -2.71 17.43
C SER A 54 22.75 -2.86 18.60
N ILE A 55 21.94 -3.92 18.62
CA ILE A 55 20.89 -4.15 19.65
C ILE A 55 21.43 -4.87 20.89
N GLY A 56 22.60 -5.54 20.77
CA GLY A 56 23.15 -6.35 21.88
C GLY A 56 22.87 -7.85 21.74
N ASN A 57 23.38 -8.64 22.69
CA ASN A 57 23.59 -10.08 22.53
C ASN A 57 22.35 -10.99 22.61
N ASP A 58 21.16 -10.49 22.96
CA ASP A 58 20.02 -11.36 23.29
C ASP A 58 19.18 -11.75 22.06
N ILE A 59 19.29 -11.00 20.95
CA ILE A 59 18.55 -11.27 19.72
C ILE A 59 19.54 -11.56 18.58
N GLN A 60 19.76 -12.84 18.30
CA GLN A 60 20.78 -13.28 17.34
C GLN A 60 20.28 -13.39 15.90
N THR A 61 18.96 -13.37 15.66
CA THR A 61 18.38 -13.51 14.33
C THR A 61 17.27 -12.51 14.07
N GLU A 62 17.10 -12.14 12.81
CA GLU A 62 16.01 -11.29 12.36
C GLU A 62 14.63 -11.89 12.72
N GLN A 63 14.48 -13.21 12.62
CA GLN A 63 13.23 -13.89 12.98
C GLN A 63 12.93 -13.77 14.49
N ALA A 64 13.94 -13.88 15.36
CA ALA A 64 13.76 -13.69 16.79
C ALA A 64 13.34 -12.25 17.11
N TYR A 65 13.89 -11.26 16.39
CA TYR A 65 13.48 -9.87 16.53
C TYR A 65 12.00 -9.68 16.20
N TYR A 66 11.52 -10.17 15.06
CA TYR A 66 10.11 -10.06 14.69
C TYR A 66 9.17 -10.83 15.63
N ASN A 67 9.61 -11.96 16.17
CA ASN A 67 8.81 -12.70 17.16
C ASN A 67 8.65 -11.91 18.47
N ALA A 68 9.68 -11.17 18.87
CA ALA A 68 9.64 -10.30 20.05
C ALA A 68 8.87 -8.98 19.79
N HIS A 69 8.72 -8.57 18.52
CA HIS A 69 8.09 -7.30 18.10
C HIS A 69 7.00 -7.52 17.03
N PRO A 70 5.80 -8.03 17.41
CA PRO A 70 4.73 -8.38 16.47
C PRO A 70 4.26 -7.20 15.59
N ALA A 71 4.23 -5.97 16.14
CA ALA A 71 3.88 -4.77 15.38
C ALA A 71 4.91 -4.48 14.28
N VAL A 72 6.20 -4.67 14.56
CA VAL A 72 7.28 -4.50 13.57
C VAL A 72 7.15 -5.56 12.48
N LYS A 73 6.80 -6.79 12.84
CA LYS A 73 6.54 -7.85 11.85
C LYS A 73 5.37 -7.48 10.94
N ALA A 74 4.25 -7.03 11.49
CA ALA A 74 3.08 -6.62 10.70
C ALA A 74 3.44 -5.44 9.76
N ALA A 75 4.16 -4.44 10.27
CA ALA A 75 4.65 -3.31 9.49
C ALA A 75 5.59 -3.73 8.35
N LYS A 76 6.47 -4.69 8.60
CA LYS A 76 7.33 -5.30 7.56
C LYS A 76 6.51 -5.94 6.47
N ASP A 77 5.54 -6.77 6.83
CA ASP A 77 4.71 -7.49 5.87
C ASP A 77 3.91 -6.49 4.99
N ASP A 78 3.40 -5.41 5.58
CA ASP A 78 2.76 -4.30 4.84
C ASP A 78 3.73 -3.59 3.88
N LEU A 79 4.92 -3.23 4.32
CA LEU A 79 5.91 -2.56 3.46
C LEU A 79 6.39 -3.47 2.32
N GLN A 80 6.54 -4.77 2.57
CA GLN A 80 6.82 -5.76 1.53
C GLN A 80 5.67 -5.85 0.52
N TYR A 81 4.43 -5.81 0.99
CA TYR A 81 3.25 -5.77 0.13
C TYR A 81 3.26 -4.52 -0.76
N ILE A 82 3.48 -3.33 -0.18
CA ILE A 82 3.57 -2.06 -0.93
C ILE A 82 4.67 -2.12 -1.99
N TYR A 83 5.86 -2.61 -1.62
CA TYR A 83 6.96 -2.80 -2.57
C TYR A 83 6.61 -3.79 -3.68
N GLY A 84 5.92 -4.88 -3.35
CA GLY A 84 5.43 -5.86 -4.31
C GLY A 84 4.47 -5.24 -5.32
N ARG A 85 3.56 -4.38 -4.87
CA ARG A 85 2.62 -3.62 -5.75
C ARG A 85 3.37 -2.70 -6.72
N PHE A 86 4.36 -1.94 -6.22
CA PHE A 86 5.21 -1.11 -7.06
C PHE A 86 6.00 -1.94 -8.09
N SER A 87 6.68 -2.97 -7.63
CA SER A 87 7.49 -3.84 -8.49
C SER A 87 6.67 -4.53 -9.58
N GLN A 88 5.43 -4.94 -9.27
CA GLN A 88 4.53 -5.53 -10.25
C GLN A 88 4.15 -4.50 -11.32
N LYS A 89 3.80 -3.27 -10.92
CA LYS A 89 3.46 -2.21 -11.87
C LYS A 89 4.65 -1.85 -12.79
N GLN A 90 5.88 -1.83 -12.25
CA GLN A 90 7.09 -1.59 -13.05
C GLN A 90 7.37 -2.67 -14.10
N LYS A 91 6.90 -3.91 -13.91
CA LYS A 91 7.03 -4.97 -14.93
C LYS A 91 6.09 -4.72 -16.11
N ASP A 92 4.91 -4.21 -15.83
CA ASP A 92 3.85 -4.07 -16.82
C ASP A 92 3.88 -2.71 -17.53
N TYR A 93 4.44 -1.67 -16.89
CA TYR A 93 4.42 -0.30 -17.36
C TYR A 93 5.78 0.41 -17.21
N LYS A 94 6.07 1.31 -18.14
CA LYS A 94 7.21 2.22 -18.05
C LYS A 94 6.89 3.40 -17.13
N ASN A 95 7.94 4.02 -16.59
CA ASN A 95 7.85 5.28 -15.83
C ASN A 95 6.92 5.28 -14.60
N VAL A 96 6.66 4.10 -13.99
CA VAL A 96 5.85 4.03 -12.77
C VAL A 96 6.52 4.86 -11.67
N PHE A 97 5.88 5.96 -11.27
CA PHE A 97 6.39 6.93 -10.28
C PHE A 97 7.87 7.31 -10.55
N ASN A 98 8.19 7.60 -11.81
CA ASN A 98 9.55 7.90 -12.28
C ASN A 98 10.60 6.84 -11.90
N GLY A 99 10.18 5.59 -11.72
CA GLY A 99 11.03 4.49 -11.28
C GLY A 99 11.44 4.55 -9.81
N SER A 100 10.86 5.46 -9.02
CA SER A 100 11.20 5.65 -7.61
C SER A 100 10.18 4.99 -6.69
N PHE A 101 10.64 4.04 -5.88
CA PHE A 101 9.83 3.46 -4.82
C PHE A 101 9.48 4.48 -3.75
N GLU A 102 10.38 5.40 -3.44
CA GLU A 102 10.15 6.47 -2.47
C GLU A 102 9.00 7.38 -2.91
N ALA A 103 8.94 7.75 -4.18
CA ALA A 103 7.83 8.53 -4.75
C ALA A 103 6.51 7.73 -4.66
N PHE A 104 6.55 6.44 -4.95
CA PHE A 104 5.39 5.56 -4.81
C PHE A 104 4.94 5.42 -3.35
N LEU A 105 5.87 5.26 -2.40
CA LEU A 105 5.57 5.17 -0.98
C LEU A 105 5.01 6.49 -0.43
N ALA A 106 5.53 7.64 -0.89
CA ALA A 106 5.00 8.96 -0.53
C ALA A 106 3.54 9.11 -0.97
N TRP A 107 3.24 8.78 -2.23
CA TRP A 107 1.88 8.73 -2.76
C TRP A 107 0.99 7.76 -1.96
N TRP A 108 1.49 6.55 -1.67
CA TRP A 108 0.74 5.56 -0.89
C TRP A 108 0.41 6.06 0.51
N CYS A 109 1.37 6.73 1.16
CA CYS A 109 1.19 7.35 2.46
C CYS A 109 0.17 8.49 2.40
N GLU A 110 0.25 9.37 1.40
CA GLU A 110 -0.68 10.47 1.19
C GLU A 110 -2.12 9.96 1.00
N LYS A 111 -2.31 8.91 0.19
CA LYS A 111 -3.60 8.28 -0.08
C LYS A 111 -4.10 7.37 1.05
N THR A 112 -3.33 7.17 2.10
CA THR A 112 -3.75 6.45 3.30
C THR A 112 -4.23 7.45 4.35
N PRO A 113 -5.54 7.45 4.70
CA PRO A 113 -6.09 8.35 5.72
C PRO A 113 -5.46 8.12 7.10
N GLU A 114 -5.68 9.06 8.04
CA GLU A 114 -5.14 8.98 9.41
C GLU A 114 -5.64 7.75 10.19
N ASN A 115 -6.84 7.26 9.88
CA ASN A 115 -7.38 6.02 10.46
C ASN A 115 -6.83 4.74 9.78
N GLY A 116 -5.93 4.87 8.82
CA GLY A 116 -5.31 3.77 8.09
C GLY A 116 -6.22 3.01 7.14
N ILE A 117 -7.49 3.38 6.99
CA ILE A 117 -8.50 2.69 6.17
C ILE A 117 -8.68 3.42 4.85
N ARG A 118 -8.27 2.80 3.76
CA ARG A 118 -8.39 3.37 2.42
C ARG A 118 -9.76 3.06 1.81
N HIS A 119 -10.17 3.91 0.88
CA HIS A 119 -11.45 3.82 0.20
C HIS A 119 -11.28 3.83 -1.32
N CYS A 120 -12.23 3.23 -2.02
CA CYS A 120 -12.33 3.37 -3.48
C CYS A 120 -12.65 4.82 -3.85
N CYS A 121 -11.83 5.43 -4.71
CA CYS A 121 -12.00 6.83 -5.14
C CYS A 121 -13.33 7.08 -5.88
N TYR A 122 -13.93 6.04 -6.45
CA TYR A 122 -15.19 6.14 -7.18
C TYR A 122 -16.40 5.87 -6.27
N CYS A 123 -16.57 4.65 -5.80
CA CYS A 123 -17.78 4.24 -5.09
C CYS A 123 -17.70 4.45 -3.57
N GLY A 124 -16.53 4.71 -3.01
CA GLY A 124 -16.33 4.96 -1.59
C GLY A 124 -16.29 3.71 -0.70
N VAL A 125 -16.41 2.49 -1.26
CA VAL A 125 -16.27 1.28 -0.43
C VAL A 125 -14.90 1.26 0.22
N ASP A 126 -14.87 1.00 1.52
CA ASP A 126 -13.62 0.88 2.27
C ASP A 126 -12.98 -0.51 2.09
N GLU A 127 -11.67 -0.58 2.35
CA GLU A 127 -10.91 -1.81 2.12
C GLU A 127 -11.29 -2.96 3.07
N ASN A 128 -11.86 -2.68 4.25
CA ASN A 128 -12.29 -3.72 5.19
C ASN A 128 -13.59 -4.35 4.69
N THR A 129 -14.60 -3.54 4.34
CA THR A 129 -15.83 -4.00 3.71
C THR A 129 -15.53 -4.84 2.46
N LEU A 130 -14.58 -4.38 1.63
CA LEU A 130 -14.17 -5.11 0.43
C LEU A 130 -13.56 -6.47 0.77
N LYS A 131 -12.65 -6.55 1.74
CA LYS A 131 -12.04 -7.82 2.22
C LYS A 131 -13.08 -8.77 2.80
N ASP A 132 -13.98 -8.26 3.63
CA ASP A 132 -15.01 -9.07 4.27
C ASP A 132 -16.01 -9.60 3.25
N ALA A 133 -16.39 -8.83 2.24
CA ALA A 133 -17.27 -9.27 1.16
C ALA A 133 -16.67 -10.43 0.35
N PHE A 134 -15.36 -10.38 0.05
CA PHE A 134 -14.66 -11.50 -0.61
C PHE A 134 -14.50 -12.71 0.31
N LYS A 135 -14.11 -12.49 1.57
CA LYS A 135 -13.94 -13.55 2.58
C LYS A 135 -15.22 -14.34 2.82
N ASN A 136 -16.36 -13.64 2.86
CA ASN A 136 -17.68 -14.24 3.10
C ASN A 136 -18.34 -14.74 1.80
N GLY A 137 -17.67 -14.65 0.64
CA GLY A 137 -18.19 -15.15 -0.63
C GLY A 137 -19.37 -14.33 -1.18
N LEU A 138 -19.60 -13.10 -0.70
CA LEU A 138 -20.62 -12.19 -1.22
C LEU A 138 -20.18 -11.57 -2.54
N VAL A 139 -18.87 -11.42 -2.72
CA VAL A 139 -18.24 -11.04 -3.99
C VAL A 139 -17.30 -12.18 -4.39
N ILE A 140 -17.49 -12.73 -5.58
CA ILE A 140 -16.71 -13.87 -6.06
C ILE A 140 -16.02 -13.50 -7.37
N SER A 141 -14.75 -13.82 -7.49
CA SER A 141 -14.01 -13.72 -8.75
C SER A 141 -13.33 -15.05 -9.10
N LYS A 142 -13.42 -15.43 -10.37
CA LYS A 142 -12.63 -16.56 -10.92
C LYS A 142 -11.17 -16.18 -11.20
N LYS A 143 -10.82 -14.88 -11.15
CA LYS A 143 -9.45 -14.41 -11.35
C LYS A 143 -8.75 -14.37 -9.99
N PRO A 144 -7.67 -15.15 -9.76
CA PRO A 144 -6.94 -15.16 -8.48
C PRO A 144 -6.37 -13.80 -8.07
N SER A 145 -6.10 -12.93 -9.06
CA SER A 145 -5.62 -11.56 -8.83
C SER A 145 -6.68 -10.60 -8.30
N PHE A 146 -7.96 -11.01 -8.30
CA PHE A 146 -9.06 -10.22 -7.78
C PHE A 146 -9.36 -10.67 -6.36
N SER A 147 -8.64 -10.09 -5.44
CA SER A 147 -8.83 -10.22 -4.00
C SER A 147 -9.63 -9.05 -3.46
N GLY A 148 -9.98 -9.11 -2.18
CA GLY A 148 -10.61 -8.01 -1.46
C GLY A 148 -9.69 -6.81 -1.21
N GLU A 149 -8.74 -6.53 -2.09
CA GLU A 149 -7.79 -5.43 -1.97
C GLU A 149 -8.08 -4.33 -2.98
N LEU A 150 -7.84 -3.08 -2.56
CA LEU A 150 -7.89 -1.96 -3.48
C LEU A 150 -6.76 -2.05 -4.51
N GLN A 151 -7.09 -1.71 -5.73
CA GLN A 151 -6.17 -1.68 -6.87
C GLN A 151 -5.69 -0.25 -7.14
N ILE A 152 -4.52 -0.12 -7.78
CA ILE A 152 -4.01 1.16 -8.23
C ILE A 152 -4.63 1.43 -9.60
N GLU A 153 -5.48 2.42 -9.65
CA GLU A 153 -6.21 2.88 -10.82
C GLU A 153 -5.54 4.12 -11.42
N ARG A 154 -5.53 4.23 -12.74
CA ARG A 154 -5.21 5.48 -13.45
C ARG A 154 -6.52 6.18 -13.83
N LYS A 155 -6.71 7.42 -13.39
CA LYS A 155 -7.90 8.21 -13.77
C LYS A 155 -7.94 8.44 -15.28
N ASP A 156 -6.81 8.84 -15.85
CA ASP A 156 -6.56 8.89 -17.29
C ASP A 156 -5.79 7.62 -17.70
N PRO A 157 -6.39 6.72 -18.48
CA PRO A 157 -5.73 5.47 -18.89
C PRO A 157 -4.56 5.68 -19.84
N ASP A 158 -4.49 6.80 -20.55
CA ASP A 158 -3.39 7.15 -21.45
C ASP A 158 -2.21 7.79 -20.74
N GLY A 159 -2.43 8.28 -19.50
CA GLY A 159 -1.39 8.89 -18.66
C GLY A 159 -0.51 7.86 -17.96
N ASP A 160 0.61 8.34 -17.41
CA ASP A 160 1.55 7.52 -16.63
C ASP A 160 0.99 7.14 -15.24
N TYR A 161 1.59 6.11 -14.63
CA TYR A 161 1.43 5.83 -13.20
C TYR A 161 2.24 6.84 -12.39
N CYS A 162 1.56 7.90 -11.92
CA CYS A 162 2.15 8.97 -11.12
C CYS A 162 1.16 9.47 -10.05
N ASP A 163 1.63 10.31 -9.16
CA ASP A 163 0.88 10.80 -8.00
C ASP A 163 -0.43 11.51 -8.36
N ASN A 164 -0.42 12.34 -9.40
CA ASN A 164 -1.61 13.11 -9.85
C ASN A 164 -2.59 12.29 -10.70
N ASN A 165 -2.19 11.13 -11.25
CA ASN A 165 -3.03 10.27 -12.08
C ASN A 165 -3.49 8.99 -11.36
N CYS A 166 -2.84 8.58 -10.28
CA CYS A 166 -3.16 7.34 -9.58
C CYS A 166 -4.08 7.57 -8.38
N GLU A 167 -5.04 6.64 -8.21
CA GLU A 167 -5.92 6.56 -7.05
C GLU A 167 -6.15 5.10 -6.64
N PHE A 168 -6.69 4.87 -5.44
CA PHE A 168 -7.16 3.55 -5.06
C PHE A 168 -8.58 3.32 -5.56
N ALA A 169 -8.82 2.20 -6.23
CA ALA A 169 -10.15 1.79 -6.66
C ALA A 169 -10.43 0.33 -6.28
N CYS A 170 -11.69 0.01 -5.98
CA CYS A 170 -12.09 -1.38 -5.80
C CYS A 170 -12.06 -2.11 -7.15
N VAL A 171 -11.94 -3.43 -7.09
CA VAL A 171 -11.87 -4.30 -8.28
C VAL A 171 -13.06 -4.11 -9.22
N ILE A 172 -14.24 -3.82 -8.70
CA ILE A 172 -15.46 -3.60 -9.51
C ILE A 172 -15.32 -2.30 -10.29
N CYS A 173 -15.00 -1.18 -9.62
CA CYS A 173 -14.84 0.10 -10.29
C CYS A 173 -13.69 0.10 -11.29
N ASN A 174 -12.52 -0.43 -10.91
CA ASN A 174 -11.36 -0.49 -11.78
C ASN A 174 -11.62 -1.28 -13.06
N ASN A 175 -12.28 -2.45 -12.94
CA ASN A 175 -12.59 -3.26 -14.12
C ASN A 175 -13.75 -2.71 -14.94
N ALA A 176 -14.78 -2.13 -14.32
CA ALA A 176 -15.93 -1.58 -15.04
C ALA A 176 -15.56 -0.31 -15.83
N LYS A 177 -14.69 0.54 -15.26
CA LYS A 177 -14.16 1.70 -15.98
C LYS A 177 -13.22 1.29 -17.10
N SER A 178 -12.30 0.38 -16.80
CA SER A 178 -11.22 -0.07 -17.68
C SER A 178 -10.44 1.12 -18.31
N ASP A 179 -9.98 0.97 -19.52
CA ASP A 179 -9.35 2.01 -20.36
C ASP A 179 -10.30 2.64 -21.38
N MET A 180 -11.60 2.28 -21.33
CA MET A 180 -12.60 2.68 -22.31
C MET A 180 -13.45 3.88 -21.89
N ILE A 181 -13.56 4.11 -20.56
CA ILE A 181 -14.48 5.13 -20.03
C ILE A 181 -13.68 6.20 -19.29
N SER A 182 -13.97 7.47 -19.55
CA SER A 182 -13.39 8.57 -18.80
C SER A 182 -13.77 8.49 -17.31
N ALA A 183 -12.92 8.99 -16.41
CA ALA A 183 -13.23 9.01 -14.98
C ALA A 183 -14.50 9.81 -14.68
N GLU A 184 -14.76 10.88 -15.45
CA GLU A 184 -15.94 11.73 -15.32
C GLU A 184 -17.21 10.96 -15.69
N ASP A 185 -17.26 10.36 -16.90
CA ASP A 185 -18.42 9.60 -17.36
C ASP A 185 -18.68 8.37 -16.50
N PHE A 186 -17.62 7.68 -16.10
CA PHE A 186 -17.73 6.55 -15.19
C PHE A 186 -18.37 6.97 -13.86
N THR A 187 -17.90 8.07 -13.29
CA THR A 187 -18.44 8.60 -12.02
C THR A 187 -19.91 9.00 -12.18
N LYS A 188 -20.28 9.61 -13.29
CA LYS A 188 -21.63 10.12 -13.54
C LYS A 188 -22.64 9.00 -13.80
N PHE A 189 -22.28 8.01 -14.63
CA PHE A 189 -23.25 7.06 -15.18
C PHE A 189 -23.20 5.67 -14.54
N PHE A 190 -22.07 5.25 -13.96
CA PHE A 190 -21.90 3.89 -13.46
C PHE A 190 -21.80 3.83 -11.94
N VAL A 191 -21.12 4.78 -11.32
CA VAL A 191 -20.87 4.80 -9.88
C VAL A 191 -22.16 4.79 -9.04
N PRO A 192 -23.26 5.44 -9.39
CA PRO A 192 -24.49 5.38 -8.61
C PRO A 192 -24.98 3.94 -8.38
N GLY A 193 -25.05 3.11 -9.43
CA GLY A 193 -25.46 1.71 -9.32
C GLY A 193 -24.44 0.85 -8.56
N ILE A 194 -23.13 1.15 -8.68
CA ILE A 194 -22.11 0.45 -7.91
C ILE A 194 -22.20 0.79 -6.40
N LYS A 195 -22.55 2.02 -6.05
CA LYS A 195 -22.79 2.41 -4.65
C LYS A 195 -23.97 1.66 -4.07
N GLU A 196 -25.09 1.61 -4.79
CA GLU A 196 -26.28 0.85 -4.40
C GLU A 196 -25.96 -0.64 -4.19
N TYR A 197 -25.17 -1.23 -5.09
CA TYR A 197 -24.68 -2.59 -4.92
C TYR A 197 -23.88 -2.78 -3.63
N TRP A 198 -22.97 -1.85 -3.29
CA TRP A 198 -22.18 -1.95 -2.05
C TRP A 198 -23.03 -1.77 -0.79
N GLU A 199 -24.06 -0.92 -0.80
CA GLU A 199 -25.00 -0.83 0.32
C GLU A 199 -25.74 -2.17 0.51
N HIS A 200 -26.20 -2.81 -0.56
CA HIS A 200 -26.79 -4.12 -0.50
C HIS A 200 -25.82 -5.22 0.02
N ILE A 201 -24.52 -5.14 -0.31
CA ILE A 201 -23.52 -6.07 0.24
C ILE A 201 -23.31 -5.82 1.74
N LYS A 202 -23.24 -4.57 2.18
CA LYS A 202 -23.09 -4.21 3.60
C LYS A 202 -24.22 -4.75 4.48
N GLU A 203 -25.44 -4.76 3.97
CA GLU A 203 -26.60 -5.33 4.67
C GLU A 203 -26.48 -6.84 4.93
N LYS A 204 -25.58 -7.53 4.22
CA LYS A 204 -25.35 -8.97 4.32
C LYS A 204 -24.09 -9.35 5.12
N LEU A 205 -23.23 -8.35 5.45
CA LEU A 205 -22.05 -8.54 6.28
C LEU A 205 -22.37 -8.52 7.76
#